data_a6452a3394eac29d9730f89793eae142
#
_entry.id   a6452a3394eac29d9730f89793eae142
#
_cell.length_a   1.000
_cell.length_b   1.000
_cell.length_c   1.000
_cell.angle_alpha   90.00
_cell.angle_beta   90.00
_cell.angle_gamma   90.00
#
_symmetry.space_group_name_H-M   'P 1'
#
loop_
_entity.id
_entity.type
_entity.pdbx_description
1 polymer ?
#
loop_
_entity_poly.entity_id
_entity_poly.type
_entity_poly.pdbx_seq_one_letter_code
_entity_poly.pdbx_strand_id
1 'polypeptide(L)'
;MSRRTDLVVLTGTHTAGAERVIAAVRALRPRTAVVQHDLREVATGALRRRIRHAGSDETTLVRLDHGCVSCTLREDVLPVVRALGARPDVDLVVLHLDPALTPEQVCFALLHVVSGPGPVTGPETGTVDLLGVVACLDGGTWLADATGTIDVADRPDLAGVPDDERTVAQLVVEQAEYADVLVVDPVGAGAWELLRTEAALARLAPRAVLATELDEQLLLRHLPAGARRGRPDPVHAPLLTGEPPLSGVADVALSLITARRPFHPERLHAALDHLLDGVVRARGRIWLATRPADVLWLESAGGGLQIGHAGTWLDTDDDAWRHAEPERRAAAALHWHPRWADRMQELTVLTCDADPAAIRAALHGALLDDAEVAK
;
A
#
# COMPACT_ATOMS: atom_id res chain seq x y z
N MET A 1 -23.50 25.66 1.82
CA MET A 1 -22.50 24.59 1.83
C MET A 1 -21.97 24.47 0.42
N SER A 2 -20.69 24.66 0.18
CA SER A 2 -20.07 24.44 -1.14
C SER A 2 -20.23 22.96 -1.47
N ARG A 3 -20.70 22.64 -2.66
CA ARG A 3 -20.78 21.27 -3.18
C ARG A 3 -19.36 20.75 -3.32
N ARG A 4 -19.06 19.61 -2.74
CA ARG A 4 -17.81 18.88 -2.95
C ARG A 4 -18.00 17.84 -4.03
N THR A 5 -16.99 17.62 -4.83
CA THR A 5 -16.97 16.61 -5.88
C THR A 5 -16.33 15.35 -5.32
N ASP A 6 -16.93 14.20 -5.55
CA ASP A 6 -16.39 12.92 -5.12
C ASP A 6 -15.12 12.56 -5.90
N LEU A 7 -14.16 11.90 -5.25
CA LEU A 7 -12.92 11.40 -5.86
C LEU A 7 -12.75 9.91 -5.56
N VAL A 8 -12.45 9.14 -6.59
CA VAL A 8 -12.02 7.74 -6.48
C VAL A 8 -10.63 7.62 -7.08
N VAL A 9 -9.72 7.02 -6.35
CA VAL A 9 -8.39 6.63 -6.86
C VAL A 9 -8.48 5.21 -7.37
N LEU A 10 -8.15 4.99 -8.64
CA LEU A 10 -8.13 3.69 -9.29
C LEU A 10 -6.67 3.29 -9.57
N THR A 11 -6.26 2.14 -9.10
CA THR A 11 -4.89 1.61 -9.21
C THR A 11 -4.90 0.14 -9.67
N GLY A 12 -3.74 -0.43 -9.89
CA GLY A 12 -3.57 -1.81 -10.31
C GLY A 12 -2.90 -1.93 -11.67
N THR A 13 -2.33 -3.10 -11.94
CA THR A 13 -1.67 -3.42 -13.22
C THR A 13 -2.64 -3.96 -14.28
N HIS A 14 -3.89 -4.30 -13.89
CA HIS A 14 -4.87 -4.90 -14.80
C HIS A 14 -5.68 -3.84 -15.55
N THR A 15 -5.12 -3.35 -16.66
CA THR A 15 -5.71 -2.26 -17.48
C THR A 15 -7.12 -2.59 -18.00
N ALA A 16 -7.38 -3.82 -18.45
CA ALA A 16 -8.71 -4.21 -18.94
C ALA A 16 -9.76 -4.18 -17.84
N GLY A 17 -9.41 -4.62 -16.62
CA GLY A 17 -10.27 -4.50 -15.44
C GLY A 17 -10.56 -3.06 -15.08
N ALA A 18 -9.53 -2.20 -15.08
CA ALA A 18 -9.68 -0.79 -14.82
C ALA A 18 -10.64 -0.10 -15.81
N GLU A 19 -10.54 -0.39 -17.10
CA GLU A 19 -11.45 0.16 -18.12
C GLU A 19 -12.91 -0.32 -17.92
N ARG A 20 -13.13 -1.57 -17.49
CA ARG A 20 -14.49 -2.05 -17.14
C ARG A 20 -15.05 -1.30 -15.94
N VAL A 21 -14.25 -1.12 -14.88
CA VAL A 21 -14.63 -0.33 -13.71
C VAL A 21 -14.98 1.10 -14.09
N ILE A 22 -14.15 1.75 -14.90
CA ILE A 22 -14.41 3.11 -15.42
C ILE A 22 -15.71 3.17 -16.21
N ALA A 23 -15.95 2.19 -17.09
CA ALA A 23 -17.18 2.14 -17.89
C ALA A 23 -18.42 1.98 -16.99
N ALA A 24 -18.39 1.09 -16.00
CA ALA A 24 -19.47 0.89 -15.05
C ALA A 24 -19.77 2.16 -14.24
N VAL A 25 -18.73 2.79 -13.68
CA VAL A 25 -18.85 4.04 -12.91
C VAL A 25 -19.45 5.16 -13.76
N ARG A 26 -19.01 5.32 -15.01
CA ARG A 26 -19.56 6.35 -15.91
C ARG A 26 -21.00 6.09 -16.33
N ALA A 27 -21.40 4.83 -16.44
CA ALA A 27 -22.80 4.47 -16.71
C ALA A 27 -23.72 4.85 -15.54
N LEU A 28 -23.27 4.64 -14.31
CA LEU A 28 -24.00 4.98 -13.08
C LEU A 28 -23.95 6.48 -12.75
N ARG A 29 -22.84 7.14 -13.02
CA ARG A 29 -22.58 8.56 -12.77
C ARG A 29 -22.13 9.27 -14.06
N PRO A 30 -23.07 9.70 -14.94
CA PRO A 30 -22.73 10.28 -16.26
C PRO A 30 -21.85 11.54 -16.20
N ARG A 31 -21.85 12.27 -15.08
CA ARG A 31 -21.02 13.46 -14.86
C ARG A 31 -19.66 13.12 -14.24
N THR A 32 -19.15 11.93 -14.53
CA THR A 32 -17.81 11.49 -14.12
C THR A 32 -16.76 12.01 -15.10
N ALA A 33 -15.72 12.66 -14.55
CA ALA A 33 -14.47 12.93 -15.26
C ALA A 33 -13.44 11.83 -14.90
N VAL A 34 -12.78 11.28 -15.91
CA VAL A 34 -11.70 10.28 -15.74
C VAL A 34 -10.40 10.92 -16.14
N VAL A 35 -9.42 10.87 -15.26
CA VAL A 35 -8.04 11.34 -15.50
C VAL A 35 -7.11 10.15 -15.48
N GLN A 36 -6.31 10.01 -16.52
CA GLN A 36 -5.26 8.98 -16.63
C GLN A 36 -3.93 9.65 -16.91
N HIS A 37 -2.88 9.15 -16.27
CA HIS A 37 -1.51 9.55 -16.52
C HIS A 37 -0.74 8.37 -17.12
N ASP A 38 0.16 8.64 -18.06
CA ASP A 38 1.11 7.69 -18.63
C ASP A 38 2.50 8.26 -18.39
N LEU A 39 3.28 7.59 -17.55
CA LEU A 39 4.57 8.01 -17.08
C LEU A 39 5.74 7.42 -17.89
N ARG A 40 5.48 6.68 -18.98
CA ARG A 40 6.56 6.03 -19.77
C ARG A 40 7.62 6.98 -20.31
N GLU A 41 7.29 8.25 -20.48
CA GLU A 41 8.23 9.28 -20.94
C GLU A 41 8.69 10.21 -19.81
N VAL A 42 8.34 9.92 -18.54
CA VAL A 42 8.59 10.84 -17.41
C VAL A 42 10.09 11.13 -17.21
N ALA A 43 10.97 10.19 -17.52
CA ALA A 43 12.42 10.39 -17.51
C ALA A 43 12.88 11.58 -18.36
N THR A 44 12.15 11.90 -19.42
CA THR A 44 12.45 13.03 -20.31
C THR A 44 11.82 14.35 -19.88
N GLY A 45 11.21 14.39 -18.71
CA GLY A 45 10.42 15.53 -18.20
C GLY A 45 9.08 15.68 -18.92
N ALA A 46 8.51 14.60 -19.45
CA ALA A 46 7.22 14.63 -20.13
C ALA A 46 6.31 13.49 -19.64
N LEU A 47 5.01 13.76 -19.55
CA LEU A 47 4.00 12.74 -19.33
C LEU A 47 2.79 12.98 -20.23
N ARG A 48 2.00 11.93 -20.47
CA ARG A 48 0.74 12.06 -21.19
C ARG A 48 -0.39 12.00 -20.19
N ARG A 49 -1.23 13.04 -20.18
CA ARG A 49 -2.46 13.10 -19.44
C ARG A 49 -3.65 12.97 -20.37
N ARG A 50 -4.53 12.00 -20.11
CA ARG A 50 -5.79 11.81 -20.82
C ARG A 50 -6.96 12.17 -19.89
N ILE A 51 -7.86 13.03 -20.36
CA ILE A 51 -9.08 13.39 -19.65
C ILE A 51 -10.28 13.01 -20.49
N ARG A 52 -11.18 12.20 -19.92
CA ARG A 52 -12.45 11.78 -20.54
C ARG A 52 -13.61 12.34 -19.73
N HIS A 53 -14.41 13.24 -20.33
CA HIS A 53 -15.57 13.84 -19.68
C HIS A 53 -16.60 14.33 -20.71
N ALA A 54 -17.90 14.12 -20.45
CA ALA A 54 -19.03 14.66 -21.24
C ALA A 54 -18.88 14.42 -22.76
N GLY A 55 -18.39 13.26 -23.18
CA GLY A 55 -18.17 12.92 -24.59
C GLY A 55 -16.83 13.42 -25.17
N SER A 56 -16.09 14.26 -24.47
CA SER A 56 -14.71 14.63 -24.82
C SER A 56 -13.73 13.54 -24.35
N ASP A 57 -12.69 13.33 -25.15
CA ASP A 57 -11.56 12.44 -24.88
C ASP A 57 -10.29 13.12 -25.36
N GLU A 58 -9.57 13.76 -24.46
CA GLU A 58 -8.45 14.64 -24.80
C GLU A 58 -7.17 14.11 -24.15
N THR A 59 -6.12 13.98 -24.97
CA THR A 59 -4.77 13.65 -24.50
C THR A 59 -3.86 14.85 -24.67
N THR A 60 -3.19 15.23 -23.58
CA THR A 60 -2.27 16.36 -23.55
C THR A 60 -0.88 15.86 -23.14
N LEU A 61 0.15 16.33 -23.85
CA LEU A 61 1.54 16.18 -23.42
C LEU A 61 1.88 17.28 -22.42
N VAL A 62 2.13 16.89 -21.18
CA VAL A 62 2.50 17.79 -20.08
C VAL A 62 4.01 17.80 -19.95
N ARG A 63 4.61 18.98 -19.78
CA ARG A 63 6.03 19.17 -19.48
C ARG A 63 6.19 19.43 -17.99
N LEU A 64 7.11 18.71 -17.36
CA LEU A 64 7.47 18.84 -15.95
C LEU A 64 8.84 19.50 -15.83
N ASP A 65 9.06 20.21 -14.74
CA ASP A 65 10.37 20.78 -14.43
C ASP A 65 11.44 19.70 -14.25
N HIS A 66 11.03 18.57 -13.63
CA HIS A 66 11.87 17.39 -13.46
C HIS A 66 11.08 16.12 -13.78
N GLY A 67 11.73 15.13 -14.38
CA GLY A 67 11.15 13.84 -14.72
C GLY A 67 11.05 12.90 -13.51
N CYS A 68 10.23 13.23 -12.51
CA CYS A 68 10.07 12.42 -11.33
C CYS A 68 8.61 12.37 -10.84
N VAL A 69 8.29 11.35 -10.00
CA VAL A 69 6.97 11.14 -9.41
C VAL A 69 6.50 12.36 -8.62
N SER A 70 7.37 12.97 -7.79
CA SER A 70 7.00 14.13 -6.97
C SER A 70 6.61 15.35 -7.80
N CYS A 71 7.30 15.61 -8.92
CA CYS A 71 6.93 16.65 -9.87
C CYS A 71 5.60 16.33 -10.54
N THR A 72 5.40 15.09 -10.99
CA THR A 72 4.13 14.62 -11.55
C THR A 72 2.96 14.92 -10.60
N LEU A 73 3.08 14.58 -9.33
CA LEU A 73 2.04 14.83 -8.33
C LEU A 73 1.77 16.33 -8.16
N ARG A 74 2.81 17.12 -7.94
CA ARG A 74 2.68 18.54 -7.59
C ARG A 74 2.28 19.41 -8.78
N GLU A 75 2.84 19.15 -9.96
CA GLU A 75 2.70 20.02 -11.12
C GLU A 75 1.54 19.64 -12.02
N ASP A 76 1.04 18.41 -11.95
CA ASP A 76 -0.08 17.97 -12.79
C ASP A 76 -1.21 17.29 -12.04
N VAL A 77 -0.98 16.22 -11.28
CA VAL A 77 -2.06 15.44 -10.66
C VAL A 77 -2.91 16.28 -9.73
N LEU A 78 -2.31 16.97 -8.76
CA LEU A 78 -3.05 17.81 -7.80
C LEU A 78 -3.77 18.98 -8.47
N PRO A 79 -3.15 19.77 -9.35
CA PRO A 79 -3.82 20.84 -10.07
C PRO A 79 -5.01 20.37 -10.92
N VAL A 80 -4.90 19.24 -11.63
CA VAL A 80 -5.98 18.75 -12.48
C VAL A 80 -7.15 18.22 -11.67
N VAL A 81 -6.90 17.50 -10.58
CA VAL A 81 -7.95 17.04 -9.67
C VAL A 81 -8.70 18.21 -9.06
N ARG A 82 -8.00 19.26 -8.64
CA ARG A 82 -8.60 20.51 -8.14
C ARG A 82 -9.46 21.20 -9.22
N ALA A 83 -8.91 21.36 -10.40
CA ALA A 83 -9.61 22.03 -11.49
C ALA A 83 -10.92 21.30 -11.87
N LEU A 84 -10.89 19.97 -11.94
CA LEU A 84 -12.08 19.16 -12.20
C LEU A 84 -13.07 19.18 -11.03
N GLY A 85 -12.58 19.14 -9.80
CA GLY A 85 -13.41 19.22 -8.59
C GLY A 85 -14.16 20.55 -8.45
N ALA A 86 -13.66 21.63 -9.04
CA ALA A 86 -14.30 22.93 -9.05
C ALA A 86 -15.37 23.07 -10.17
N ARG A 87 -15.45 22.13 -11.10
CA ARG A 87 -16.40 22.23 -12.24
C ARG A 87 -17.82 21.90 -11.82
N PRO A 88 -18.82 22.71 -12.22
CA PRO A 88 -20.21 22.47 -11.86
C PRO A 88 -20.84 21.26 -12.61
N ASP A 89 -20.24 20.81 -13.70
CA ASP A 89 -20.66 19.69 -14.53
C ASP A 89 -19.95 18.38 -14.19
N VAL A 90 -19.12 18.35 -13.13
CA VAL A 90 -18.44 17.15 -12.62
C VAL A 90 -18.98 16.81 -11.23
N ASP A 91 -19.42 15.56 -11.03
CA ASP A 91 -19.89 15.03 -9.73
C ASP A 91 -18.89 14.06 -9.11
N LEU A 92 -18.12 13.40 -9.97
CA LEU A 92 -17.12 12.40 -9.56
C LEU A 92 -15.88 12.55 -10.44
N VAL A 93 -14.73 12.52 -9.83
CA VAL A 93 -13.45 12.34 -10.51
C VAL A 93 -12.95 10.92 -10.26
N VAL A 94 -12.62 10.18 -11.30
CA VAL A 94 -11.86 8.93 -11.24
C VAL A 94 -10.42 9.26 -11.63
N LEU A 95 -9.52 9.19 -10.67
CA LEU A 95 -8.08 9.33 -10.91
C LEU A 95 -7.49 7.94 -11.11
N HIS A 96 -7.30 7.56 -12.38
CA HIS A 96 -6.68 6.30 -12.76
C HIS A 96 -5.17 6.47 -12.79
N LEU A 97 -4.50 5.87 -11.83
CA LEU A 97 -3.05 5.96 -11.66
C LEU A 97 -2.33 5.17 -12.74
N ASP A 98 -1.21 5.72 -13.21
CA ASP A 98 -0.18 4.91 -13.85
C ASP A 98 0.31 3.85 -12.85
N PRO A 99 0.56 2.60 -13.24
CA PRO A 99 1.04 1.56 -12.34
C PRO A 99 2.28 1.94 -11.52
N ALA A 100 3.14 2.79 -12.03
CA ALA A 100 4.35 3.26 -11.33
C ALA A 100 4.04 4.18 -10.13
N LEU A 101 2.83 4.77 -10.07
CA LEU A 101 2.40 5.61 -8.96
C LEU A 101 1.82 4.76 -7.83
N THR A 102 2.34 4.89 -6.62
CA THR A 102 1.78 4.20 -5.48
C THR A 102 0.55 4.94 -4.95
N PRO A 103 -0.53 4.24 -4.62
CA PRO A 103 -1.74 4.87 -4.12
C PRO A 103 -1.50 5.60 -2.80
N GLU A 104 -0.57 5.14 -1.95
CA GLU A 104 -0.23 5.79 -0.70
C GLU A 104 0.34 7.19 -0.90
N GLN A 105 1.34 7.33 -1.80
CA GLN A 105 1.96 8.63 -2.09
C GLN A 105 0.95 9.60 -2.69
N VAL A 106 0.09 9.12 -3.60
CA VAL A 106 -0.95 9.94 -4.22
C VAL A 106 -1.97 10.41 -3.19
N CYS A 107 -2.46 9.51 -2.34
CA CYS A 107 -3.41 9.86 -1.28
C CYS A 107 -2.78 10.79 -0.24
N PHE A 108 -1.52 10.56 0.15
CA PHE A 108 -0.81 11.48 1.03
C PHE A 108 -0.73 12.89 0.40
N ALA A 109 -0.36 12.97 -0.88
CA ALA A 109 -0.32 14.25 -1.58
C ALA A 109 -1.71 14.92 -1.64
N LEU A 110 -2.76 14.16 -1.96
CA LEU A 110 -4.15 14.68 -1.98
C LEU A 110 -4.61 15.19 -0.62
N LEU A 111 -4.23 14.54 0.48
CA LEU A 111 -4.71 14.85 1.83
C LEU A 111 -3.87 15.94 2.53
N HIS A 112 -2.59 16.08 2.20
CA HIS A 112 -1.65 16.88 2.97
C HIS A 112 -0.88 17.94 2.19
N VAL A 113 -0.75 17.80 0.85
CA VAL A 113 0.02 18.76 0.06
C VAL A 113 -0.88 19.86 -0.48
N VAL A 114 -0.49 21.11 -0.24
CA VAL A 114 -1.13 22.29 -0.81
C VAL A 114 -0.35 22.69 -2.06
N SER A 115 -0.98 22.68 -3.23
CA SER A 115 -0.37 23.09 -4.49
C SER A 115 -0.88 24.47 -4.95
N GLY A 116 0.07 25.37 -5.31
CA GLY A 116 -0.21 26.65 -5.96
C GLY A 116 0.31 27.89 -5.20
N PRO A 117 0.48 29.03 -5.90
CA PRO A 117 0.87 30.30 -5.30
C PRO A 117 -0.36 30.95 -4.63
N GLY A 118 -0.50 30.81 -3.32
CA GLY A 118 -1.56 31.44 -2.52
C GLY A 118 -1.34 31.23 -1.03
N PRO A 119 -1.97 32.02 -0.16
CA PRO A 119 -1.88 31.77 1.27
C PRO A 119 -2.42 30.40 1.59
N VAL A 120 -1.66 29.63 2.36
CA VAL A 120 -1.98 28.27 2.83
C VAL A 120 -3.27 28.33 3.67
N THR A 121 -4.40 27.97 3.09
CA THR A 121 -5.68 27.87 3.79
C THR A 121 -6.24 26.45 3.70
N GLY A 122 -5.63 25.57 4.47
CA GLY A 122 -6.13 24.19 4.62
C GLY A 122 -5.70 23.20 3.50
N PRO A 123 -5.94 21.89 3.72
CA PRO A 123 -5.62 20.88 2.73
C PRO A 123 -6.43 21.06 1.44
N GLU A 124 -5.84 20.69 0.32
CA GLU A 124 -6.39 20.80 -1.05
C GLU A 124 -7.74 20.09 -1.25
N THR A 125 -8.09 19.17 -0.34
CA THR A 125 -9.41 18.52 -0.25
C THR A 125 -10.59 19.50 -0.10
N GLY A 126 -10.36 20.82 -0.16
CA GLY A 126 -11.43 21.82 -0.17
C GLY A 126 -12.45 21.66 -1.30
N THR A 127 -12.08 21.00 -2.41
CA THR A 127 -12.94 20.82 -3.59
C THR A 127 -13.36 19.38 -3.86
N VAL A 128 -12.64 18.39 -3.32
CA VAL A 128 -12.94 16.97 -3.53
C VAL A 128 -13.02 16.20 -2.21
N ASP A 129 -13.85 15.15 -2.18
CA ASP A 129 -13.94 14.20 -1.10
C ASP A 129 -13.44 12.82 -1.60
N LEU A 130 -12.33 12.32 -1.03
CA LEU A 130 -11.81 11.00 -1.35
C LEU A 130 -12.73 9.93 -0.78
N LEU A 131 -13.45 9.24 -1.67
CA LEU A 131 -14.37 8.16 -1.31
C LEU A 131 -13.62 6.88 -0.96
N GLY A 132 -12.60 6.54 -1.73
CA GLY A 132 -11.78 5.36 -1.51
C GLY A 132 -10.79 5.08 -2.64
N VAL A 133 -9.99 4.04 -2.41
CA VAL A 133 -9.01 3.50 -3.34
C VAL A 133 -9.50 2.16 -3.86
N VAL A 134 -9.54 1.98 -5.17
CA VAL A 134 -9.94 0.75 -5.86
C VAL A 134 -8.75 0.18 -6.59
N ALA A 135 -8.40 -1.08 -6.32
CA ALA A 135 -7.36 -1.79 -7.08
C ALA A 135 -8.01 -2.81 -8.03
N CYS A 136 -7.60 -2.78 -9.30
CA CYS A 136 -8.02 -3.74 -10.32
C CYS A 136 -6.93 -4.77 -10.52
N LEU A 137 -7.26 -6.03 -10.25
CA LEU A 137 -6.33 -7.14 -10.19
C LEU A 137 -6.74 -8.23 -11.19
N ASP A 138 -5.75 -8.84 -11.84
CA ASP A 138 -5.95 -10.04 -12.64
C ASP A 138 -5.91 -11.27 -11.72
N GLY A 139 -7.01 -12.00 -11.61
CA GLY A 139 -7.13 -13.13 -10.69
C GLY A 139 -6.23 -14.33 -11.05
N GLY A 140 -5.77 -14.42 -12.30
CA GLY A 140 -4.91 -15.49 -12.77
C GLY A 140 -3.42 -15.23 -12.65
N THR A 141 -2.99 -13.94 -12.64
CA THR A 141 -1.56 -13.61 -12.67
C THR A 141 -1.09 -12.87 -11.42
N TRP A 142 -1.98 -12.20 -10.69
CA TRP A 142 -1.61 -11.36 -9.55
C TRP A 142 -0.75 -12.08 -8.51
N LEU A 143 -1.09 -13.33 -8.17
CA LEU A 143 -0.35 -14.08 -7.15
C LEU A 143 1.08 -14.43 -7.59
N ALA A 144 1.25 -14.76 -8.89
CA ALA A 144 2.57 -15.00 -9.46
C ALA A 144 3.42 -13.72 -9.47
N ASP A 145 2.82 -12.58 -9.81
CA ASP A 145 3.48 -11.28 -9.70
C ASP A 145 3.83 -10.94 -8.24
N ALA A 146 2.92 -11.21 -7.28
CA ALA A 146 3.08 -10.90 -5.86
C ALA A 146 4.16 -11.73 -5.14
N THR A 147 4.51 -12.91 -5.68
CA THR A 147 5.57 -13.78 -5.16
C THR A 147 6.82 -13.79 -6.05
N GLY A 148 6.80 -13.02 -7.14
CA GLY A 148 7.88 -12.98 -8.13
C GLY A 148 9.09 -12.14 -7.70
N THR A 149 10.15 -12.24 -8.50
CA THR A 149 11.43 -11.54 -8.25
C THR A 149 11.81 -10.57 -9.38
N ILE A 150 10.89 -10.37 -10.35
CA ILE A 150 11.14 -9.52 -11.53
C ILE A 150 11.13 -8.06 -11.09
N ASP A 151 12.11 -7.29 -11.55
CA ASP A 151 12.14 -5.85 -11.31
C ASP A 151 11.13 -5.11 -12.20
N VAL A 152 10.58 -4.01 -11.70
CA VAL A 152 9.67 -3.15 -12.47
C VAL A 152 10.32 -2.67 -13.77
N ALA A 153 11.61 -2.37 -13.72
CA ALA A 153 12.38 -1.93 -14.88
C ALA A 153 12.46 -2.97 -16.01
N ASP A 154 12.35 -4.27 -15.69
CA ASP A 154 12.37 -5.38 -16.64
C ASP A 154 10.98 -5.71 -17.23
N ARG A 155 9.93 -5.02 -16.77
CA ARG A 155 8.55 -5.16 -17.25
C ARG A 155 8.18 -3.97 -18.14
N PRO A 156 8.15 -4.14 -19.48
CA PRO A 156 7.92 -3.01 -20.42
C PRO A 156 6.58 -2.33 -20.28
N ASP A 157 5.58 -3.02 -19.75
CA ASP A 157 4.24 -2.51 -19.46
C ASP A 157 4.17 -1.65 -18.20
N LEU A 158 5.15 -1.77 -17.31
CA LEU A 158 5.25 -1.06 -16.03
C LEU A 158 6.42 -0.07 -15.99
N ALA A 159 7.46 -0.29 -16.81
CA ALA A 159 8.65 0.55 -16.84
C ALA A 159 8.32 1.97 -17.32
N GLY A 160 8.68 2.96 -16.56
CA GLY A 160 8.43 4.37 -16.90
C GLY A 160 9.20 5.34 -16.03
N VAL A 161 9.34 5.02 -14.76
CA VAL A 161 10.08 5.85 -13.81
C VAL A 161 11.56 5.47 -13.83
N PRO A 162 12.48 6.43 -14.03
CA PRO A 162 13.91 6.16 -13.95
C PRO A 162 14.30 5.64 -12.56
N ASP A 163 15.24 4.71 -12.56
CA ASP A 163 15.83 4.18 -11.32
C ASP A 163 14.79 3.59 -10.34
N ASP A 164 13.69 3.01 -10.87
CA ASP A 164 12.73 2.27 -10.04
C ASP A 164 13.33 0.91 -9.67
N GLU A 165 13.85 0.82 -8.45
CA GLU A 165 14.50 -0.39 -7.91
C GLU A 165 13.47 -1.38 -7.29
N ARG A 166 12.16 -1.11 -7.41
CA ARG A 166 11.12 -2.00 -6.86
C ARG A 166 10.98 -3.25 -7.72
N THR A 167 10.66 -4.35 -7.07
CA THR A 167 10.14 -5.53 -7.76
C THR A 167 8.66 -5.34 -8.14
N VAL A 168 8.20 -6.08 -9.13
CA VAL A 168 6.78 -6.15 -9.49
C VAL A 168 5.95 -6.59 -8.28
N ALA A 169 6.48 -7.51 -7.47
CA ALA A 169 5.83 -7.97 -6.25
C ALA A 169 5.58 -6.82 -5.26
N GLN A 170 6.58 -5.98 -5.00
CA GLN A 170 6.41 -4.81 -4.13
C GLN A 170 5.31 -3.89 -4.65
N LEU A 171 5.27 -3.65 -5.95
CA LEU A 171 4.27 -2.78 -6.57
C LEU A 171 2.84 -3.34 -6.43
N VAL A 172 2.61 -4.58 -6.86
CA VAL A 172 1.25 -5.16 -6.89
C VAL A 172 0.71 -5.46 -5.48
N VAL A 173 1.60 -5.80 -4.54
CA VAL A 173 1.23 -6.03 -3.14
C VAL A 173 0.86 -4.70 -2.48
N GLU A 174 1.63 -3.64 -2.66
CA GLU A 174 1.33 -2.31 -2.11
C GLU A 174 -0.01 -1.78 -2.64
N GLN A 175 -0.26 -1.90 -3.96
CA GLN A 175 -1.52 -1.48 -4.57
C GLN A 175 -2.72 -2.21 -3.96
N ALA A 176 -2.63 -3.52 -3.76
CA ALA A 176 -3.68 -4.33 -3.17
C ALA A 176 -3.86 -4.04 -1.67
N GLU A 177 -2.76 -3.96 -0.92
CA GLU A 177 -2.77 -3.72 0.52
C GLU A 177 -3.37 -2.37 0.90
N TYR A 178 -3.17 -1.36 0.05
CA TYR A 178 -3.64 0.01 0.31
C TYR A 178 -5.08 0.25 -0.14
N ALA A 179 -5.67 -0.64 -0.93
CA ALA A 179 -7.02 -0.47 -1.47
C ALA A 179 -8.12 -0.64 -0.42
N ASP A 180 -9.22 0.08 -0.62
CA ASP A 180 -10.49 -0.10 0.09
C ASP A 180 -11.39 -1.11 -0.60
N VAL A 181 -11.24 -1.27 -1.93
CA VAL A 181 -11.96 -2.24 -2.76
C VAL A 181 -10.96 -2.92 -3.69
N LEU A 182 -11.03 -4.24 -3.73
CA LEU A 182 -10.25 -5.10 -4.63
C LEU A 182 -11.20 -5.67 -5.68
N VAL A 183 -11.08 -5.22 -6.91
CA VAL A 183 -11.82 -5.77 -8.05
C VAL A 183 -10.95 -6.82 -8.71
N VAL A 184 -11.29 -8.09 -8.48
CA VAL A 184 -10.56 -9.24 -9.02
C VAL A 184 -11.23 -9.74 -10.28
N ASP A 185 -10.52 -9.67 -11.41
CA ASP A 185 -11.00 -10.22 -12.67
C ASP A 185 -10.76 -11.72 -12.74
N PRO A 186 -11.80 -12.57 -12.79
CA PRO A 186 -11.63 -13.99 -12.85
C PRO A 186 -11.35 -14.53 -14.27
N VAL A 187 -11.36 -13.66 -15.30
CA VAL A 187 -11.25 -14.08 -16.70
C VAL A 187 -9.87 -14.66 -16.98
N GLY A 188 -9.85 -15.91 -17.43
CA GLY A 188 -8.61 -16.62 -17.73
C GLY A 188 -7.95 -17.31 -16.52
N ALA A 189 -8.42 -17.04 -15.31
CA ALA A 189 -7.91 -17.71 -14.10
C ALA A 189 -8.46 -19.14 -13.97
N GLY A 190 -7.59 -20.09 -13.56
CA GLY A 190 -8.02 -21.40 -13.09
C GLY A 190 -8.70 -21.28 -11.72
N ALA A 191 -9.62 -22.19 -11.42
CA ALA A 191 -10.33 -22.15 -10.12
C ALA A 191 -9.40 -22.24 -8.91
N TRP A 192 -8.28 -22.93 -9.03
CA TRP A 192 -7.28 -23.08 -7.98
C TRP A 192 -6.49 -21.78 -7.79
N GLU A 193 -6.02 -21.14 -8.85
CA GLU A 193 -5.30 -19.87 -8.83
C GLU A 193 -6.20 -18.77 -8.25
N LEU A 194 -7.45 -18.71 -8.66
CA LEU A 194 -8.40 -17.73 -8.14
C LEU A 194 -8.64 -17.92 -6.65
N LEU A 195 -8.83 -19.15 -6.18
CA LEU A 195 -8.97 -19.45 -4.75
C LEU A 195 -7.77 -19.00 -3.93
N ARG A 196 -6.55 -19.25 -4.44
CA ARG A 196 -5.31 -18.82 -3.77
C ARG A 196 -5.17 -17.31 -3.75
N THR A 197 -5.45 -16.66 -4.87
CA THR A 197 -5.44 -15.20 -4.99
C THR A 197 -6.41 -14.56 -4.00
N GLU A 198 -7.66 -15.01 -3.96
CA GLU A 198 -8.66 -14.52 -3.00
C GLU A 198 -8.26 -14.80 -1.55
N ALA A 199 -7.69 -15.97 -1.26
CA ALA A 199 -7.20 -16.33 0.06
C ALA A 199 -6.02 -15.43 0.51
N ALA A 200 -5.13 -15.06 -0.40
CA ALA A 200 -4.02 -14.14 -0.13
C ALA A 200 -4.53 -12.71 0.09
N LEU A 201 -5.41 -12.23 -0.78
CA LEU A 201 -5.98 -10.88 -0.69
C LEU A 201 -6.81 -10.67 0.58
N ALA A 202 -7.60 -11.66 0.99
CA ALA A 202 -8.37 -11.59 2.24
C ALA A 202 -7.49 -11.48 3.50
N ARG A 203 -6.23 -11.92 3.43
CA ARG A 203 -5.24 -11.81 4.51
C ARG A 203 -4.37 -10.57 4.41
N LEU A 204 -4.07 -10.15 3.19
CA LEU A 204 -3.26 -8.97 2.90
C LEU A 204 -4.04 -7.68 3.21
N ALA A 205 -5.27 -7.60 2.75
CA ALA A 205 -6.13 -6.42 2.87
C ALA A 205 -7.49 -6.75 3.51
N PRO A 206 -7.53 -7.21 4.77
CA PRO A 206 -8.75 -7.72 5.41
C PRO A 206 -9.83 -6.65 5.66
N ARG A 207 -9.49 -5.37 5.51
CA ARG A 207 -10.45 -4.26 5.57
C ARG A 207 -11.02 -3.89 4.21
N ALA A 208 -10.42 -4.39 3.13
CA ALA A 208 -10.90 -4.14 1.78
C ALA A 208 -12.10 -5.05 1.45
N VAL A 209 -12.97 -4.54 0.60
CA VAL A 209 -14.06 -5.34 0.04
C VAL A 209 -13.57 -6.04 -1.22
N LEU A 210 -13.65 -7.37 -1.24
CA LEU A 210 -13.36 -8.17 -2.43
C LEU A 210 -14.60 -8.21 -3.32
N ALA A 211 -14.45 -7.87 -4.59
CA ALA A 211 -15.53 -7.83 -5.56
C ALA A 211 -15.05 -8.30 -6.95
N THR A 212 -15.91 -8.90 -7.73
CA THR A 212 -15.70 -9.19 -9.15
C THR A 212 -16.19 -8.07 -10.04
N GLU A 213 -17.10 -7.25 -9.53
CA GLU A 213 -17.68 -6.09 -10.20
C GLU A 213 -17.77 -4.91 -9.22
N LEU A 214 -17.67 -3.70 -9.75
CA LEU A 214 -17.80 -2.48 -8.98
C LEU A 214 -19.13 -1.78 -9.30
N ASP A 215 -19.96 -1.59 -8.31
CA ASP A 215 -21.15 -0.76 -8.38
C ASP A 215 -21.02 0.51 -7.52
N GLU A 216 -21.92 1.49 -7.75
CA GLU A 216 -21.92 2.74 -6.98
C GLU A 216 -22.20 2.50 -5.50
N GLN A 217 -23.04 1.51 -5.16
CA GLN A 217 -23.41 1.25 -3.78
C GLN A 217 -22.22 0.71 -2.99
N LEU A 218 -21.38 -0.10 -3.63
CA LEU A 218 -20.16 -0.64 -3.02
C LEU A 218 -19.23 0.50 -2.61
N LEU A 219 -18.98 1.47 -3.50
CA LEU A 219 -18.10 2.60 -3.19
C LEU A 219 -18.69 3.58 -2.18
N LEU A 220 -19.99 3.94 -2.34
CA LEU A 220 -20.56 5.08 -1.61
C LEU A 220 -21.19 4.68 -0.27
N ARG A 221 -21.67 3.45 -0.13
CA ARG A 221 -22.53 3.05 0.98
C ARG A 221 -22.05 1.85 1.78
N HIS A 222 -21.15 1.03 1.24
CA HIS A 222 -20.79 -0.27 1.79
C HIS A 222 -19.33 -0.42 2.19
N LEU A 223 -18.49 0.62 2.06
CA LEU A 223 -17.15 0.56 2.59
C LEU A 223 -17.20 0.38 4.11
N PRO A 224 -16.45 -0.59 4.67
CA PRO A 224 -16.40 -0.81 6.11
C PRO A 224 -16.04 0.47 6.87
N ALA A 225 -16.50 0.60 8.12
CA ALA A 225 -16.17 1.76 8.96
C ALA A 225 -14.66 1.94 9.14
N GLY A 226 -13.91 0.82 9.13
CA GLY A 226 -12.46 0.80 9.22
C GLY A 226 -11.70 0.93 7.88
N ALA A 227 -12.38 1.20 6.76
CA ALA A 227 -11.73 1.43 5.47
C ALA A 227 -10.73 2.58 5.55
N ARG A 228 -9.60 2.45 4.88
CA ARG A 228 -8.49 3.43 4.95
C ARG A 228 -8.85 4.77 4.36
N ARG A 229 -9.60 4.79 3.27
CA ARG A 229 -9.95 6.00 2.52
C ARG A 229 -8.75 6.92 2.33
N GLY A 230 -7.65 6.32 1.84
CA GLY A 230 -6.41 7.03 1.57
C GLY A 230 -5.54 7.37 2.79
N ARG A 231 -5.86 6.89 3.99
CA ARG A 231 -5.05 7.15 5.18
C ARG A 231 -4.06 6.02 5.42
N PRO A 232 -2.77 6.29 5.63
CA PRO A 232 -1.80 5.27 5.99
C PRO A 232 -2.03 4.77 7.42
N ASP A 233 -1.62 3.54 7.70
CA ASP A 233 -1.56 3.05 9.08
C ASP A 233 -0.30 3.61 9.76
N PRO A 234 -0.40 4.07 11.02
CA PRO A 234 0.78 4.43 11.79
C PRO A 234 1.72 3.23 11.97
N VAL A 235 3.04 3.49 11.98
CA VAL A 235 4.07 2.44 12.17
C VAL A 235 3.85 1.59 13.43
N HIS A 236 3.24 2.16 14.46
CA HIS A 236 2.94 1.47 15.72
C HIS A 236 1.50 0.94 15.82
N ALA A 237 0.72 0.99 14.73
CA ALA A 237 -0.57 0.34 14.67
C ALA A 237 -0.45 -1.18 14.84
N PRO A 238 -1.50 -1.87 15.30
CA PRO A 238 -1.54 -3.32 15.29
C PRO A 238 -1.29 -3.87 13.89
N LEU A 239 -0.44 -4.89 13.76
CA LEU A 239 -0.13 -5.51 12.46
C LEU A 239 -1.31 -6.32 11.91
N LEU A 240 -2.10 -6.94 12.78
CA LEU A 240 -3.32 -7.64 12.42
C LEU A 240 -4.50 -6.69 12.60
N THR A 241 -4.95 -6.09 11.51
CA THR A 241 -6.11 -5.19 11.49
C THR A 241 -7.20 -5.79 10.60
N GLY A 242 -8.48 -5.54 10.94
CA GLY A 242 -9.61 -6.05 10.15
C GLY A 242 -9.87 -7.55 10.28
N GLU A 243 -9.31 -8.20 11.30
CA GLU A 243 -9.56 -9.62 11.63
C GLU A 243 -9.24 -10.58 10.46
N PRO A 244 -7.99 -10.61 9.93
CA PRO A 244 -7.65 -11.50 8.83
C PRO A 244 -7.83 -12.96 9.23
N PRO A 245 -8.22 -13.87 8.28
CA PRO A 245 -8.27 -15.29 8.55
C PRO A 245 -6.89 -15.84 8.91
N LEU A 246 -6.76 -16.49 10.08
CA LEU A 246 -5.49 -17.10 10.53
C LEU A 246 -5.37 -18.59 10.15
N SER A 247 -6.48 -19.26 9.82
CA SER A 247 -6.45 -20.63 9.32
C SER A 247 -5.91 -20.68 7.89
N GLY A 248 -4.97 -21.58 7.57
CA GLY A 248 -4.44 -21.74 6.22
C GLY A 248 -5.51 -22.27 5.25
N VAL A 249 -5.47 -21.79 4.01
CA VAL A 249 -6.34 -22.23 2.91
C VAL A 249 -5.53 -22.26 1.62
N ALA A 250 -5.57 -23.36 0.88
CA ALA A 250 -4.96 -23.49 -0.45
C ALA A 250 -3.47 -23.07 -0.48
N ASP A 251 -2.70 -23.53 0.50
CA ASP A 251 -1.26 -23.25 0.69
C ASP A 251 -0.95 -21.76 1.03
N VAL A 252 -1.99 -20.99 1.30
CA VAL A 252 -1.87 -19.60 1.78
C VAL A 252 -2.05 -19.57 3.29
N ALA A 253 -1.07 -18.99 4.01
CA ALA A 253 -1.11 -18.88 5.46
C ALA A 253 -0.60 -17.52 5.94
N LEU A 254 -1.24 -16.98 6.99
CA LEU A 254 -0.81 -15.78 7.69
C LEU A 254 -0.28 -16.16 9.07
N SER A 255 0.93 -15.76 9.37
CA SER A 255 1.56 -15.97 10.68
C SER A 255 1.88 -14.66 11.36
N LEU A 256 1.61 -14.58 12.67
CA LEU A 256 2.16 -13.55 13.55
C LEU A 256 3.33 -14.16 14.34
N ILE A 257 4.49 -13.54 14.26
CA ILE A 257 5.71 -13.94 14.94
C ILE A 257 6.06 -12.86 15.94
N THR A 258 6.10 -13.21 17.22
CA THR A 258 6.44 -12.29 18.32
C THR A 258 7.56 -12.86 19.18
N ALA A 259 8.48 -11.99 19.62
CA ALA A 259 9.53 -12.37 20.56
C ALA A 259 9.98 -11.16 21.39
N ARG A 260 10.56 -11.44 22.57
CA ARG A 260 11.01 -10.40 23.50
C ARG A 260 12.54 -10.23 23.57
N ARG A 261 13.28 -10.96 22.75
CA ARG A 261 14.74 -10.85 22.67
C ARG A 261 15.14 -10.13 21.38
N PRO A 262 16.27 -9.39 21.38
CA PRO A 262 16.77 -8.79 20.16
C PRO A 262 17.27 -9.85 19.18
N PHE A 263 17.22 -9.52 17.90
CA PHE A 263 17.89 -10.32 16.89
C PHE A 263 19.42 -10.11 16.92
N HIS A 264 20.17 -11.20 16.71
CA HIS A 264 21.57 -11.12 16.34
C HIS A 264 21.68 -10.71 14.87
N PRO A 265 22.45 -9.67 14.52
CA PRO A 265 22.44 -9.12 13.15
C PRO A 265 22.78 -10.15 12.06
N GLU A 266 23.85 -10.93 12.24
CA GLU A 266 24.29 -11.92 11.24
C GLU A 266 23.30 -13.09 11.12
N ARG A 267 22.73 -13.55 12.24
CA ARG A 267 21.72 -14.62 12.21
C ARG A 267 20.40 -14.14 11.59
N LEU A 268 20.03 -12.87 11.85
CA LEU A 268 18.90 -12.29 11.16
C LEU A 268 19.17 -12.21 9.67
N HIS A 269 20.34 -11.72 9.26
CA HIS A 269 20.70 -11.64 7.84
C HIS A 269 20.55 -13.01 7.14
N ALA A 270 21.05 -14.08 7.76
CA ALA A 270 20.87 -15.44 7.23
C ALA A 270 19.40 -15.93 7.23
N ALA A 271 18.56 -15.41 8.13
CA ALA A 271 17.14 -15.77 8.19
C ALA A 271 16.29 -15.00 7.17
N LEU A 272 16.78 -13.86 6.64
CA LEU A 272 16.01 -13.04 5.69
C LEU A 272 15.70 -13.77 4.37
N ASP A 273 16.58 -14.67 3.93
CA ASP A 273 16.36 -15.46 2.70
C ASP A 273 15.04 -16.25 2.77
N HIS A 274 14.62 -16.68 3.97
CA HIS A 274 13.33 -17.35 4.16
C HIS A 274 12.11 -16.42 3.99
N LEU A 275 12.31 -15.11 3.91
CA LEU A 275 11.25 -14.11 3.73
C LEU A 275 11.10 -13.64 2.27
N LEU A 276 11.82 -14.26 1.33
CA LEU A 276 11.84 -13.86 -0.07
C LEU A 276 11.11 -14.85 -0.97
N ASP A 277 11.33 -16.16 -0.79
CA ASP A 277 10.76 -17.18 -1.66
C ASP A 277 9.42 -17.70 -1.12
N GLY A 278 8.38 -17.66 -1.96
CA GLY A 278 7.03 -18.08 -1.59
C GLY A 278 6.35 -17.21 -0.52
N VAL A 279 6.86 -16.00 -0.28
CA VAL A 279 6.30 -15.03 0.65
C VAL A 279 5.63 -13.90 -0.14
N VAL A 280 4.34 -13.73 0.05
CA VAL A 280 3.57 -12.61 -0.55
C VAL A 280 3.93 -11.29 0.15
N ARG A 281 3.93 -11.31 1.49
CA ARG A 281 4.24 -10.12 2.30
C ARG A 281 4.80 -10.53 3.65
N ALA A 282 5.94 -9.95 4.04
CA ALA A 282 6.33 -9.89 5.44
C ALA A 282 6.49 -8.44 5.86
N ARG A 283 6.03 -8.08 7.06
CA ARG A 283 6.21 -6.73 7.60
C ARG A 283 6.11 -6.69 9.11
N GLY A 284 6.77 -5.71 9.69
CA GLY A 284 6.63 -5.42 11.11
C GLY A 284 7.83 -4.78 11.74
N ARG A 285 7.79 -4.70 13.06
CA ARG A 285 8.81 -4.06 13.88
C ARG A 285 9.84 -5.08 14.32
N ILE A 286 11.10 -4.74 14.12
CA ILE A 286 12.23 -5.55 14.58
C ILE A 286 13.16 -4.75 15.48
N TRP A 287 13.81 -5.45 16.35
CA TRP A 287 14.78 -4.94 17.31
C TRP A 287 16.10 -5.70 17.19
N LEU A 288 17.19 -4.99 16.91
CA LEU A 288 18.54 -5.54 16.78
C LEU A 288 19.35 -5.32 18.07
N ALA A 289 20.18 -6.30 18.42
CA ALA A 289 21.09 -6.21 19.56
C ALA A 289 22.10 -5.05 19.44
N THR A 290 22.53 -4.75 18.20
CA THR A 290 23.48 -3.66 17.91
C THR A 290 22.85 -2.27 17.84
N ARG A 291 21.51 -2.20 17.85
CA ARG A 291 20.74 -0.95 17.82
C ARG A 291 19.61 -1.00 18.87
N PRO A 292 19.94 -1.04 20.17
CA PRO A 292 18.96 -1.34 21.22
C PRO A 292 17.91 -0.24 21.42
N ALA A 293 18.19 0.98 20.97
CA ALA A 293 17.26 2.10 21.06
C ALA A 293 16.29 2.20 19.85
N ASP A 294 16.69 1.64 18.70
CA ASP A 294 15.98 1.84 17.44
C ASP A 294 14.83 0.84 17.27
N VAL A 295 13.69 1.35 16.80
CA VAL A 295 12.68 0.54 16.15
C VAL A 295 13.01 0.48 14.66
N LEU A 296 13.18 -0.71 14.12
CA LEU A 296 13.34 -0.90 12.69
C LEU A 296 12.05 -1.50 12.12
N TRP A 297 11.67 -1.03 10.93
CA TRP A 297 10.58 -1.58 10.15
C TRP A 297 11.14 -2.46 9.05
N LEU A 298 10.78 -3.73 9.08
CA LEU A 298 11.09 -4.69 8.04
C LEU A 298 9.86 -4.89 7.17
N GLU A 299 10.03 -4.88 5.86
CA GLU A 299 9.01 -5.29 4.93
C GLU A 299 9.60 -6.02 3.72
N SER A 300 8.91 -7.04 3.24
CA SER A 300 9.22 -7.74 2.00
C SER A 300 7.96 -8.03 1.20
N ALA A 301 8.11 -8.11 -0.12
CA ALA A 301 7.10 -8.64 -1.02
C ALA A 301 7.83 -9.38 -2.16
N GLY A 302 7.51 -10.65 -2.36
CA GLY A 302 8.27 -11.50 -3.28
C GLY A 302 9.77 -11.41 -3.02
N GLY A 303 10.56 -11.18 -4.07
CA GLY A 303 12.02 -11.01 -3.97
C GLY A 303 12.53 -9.68 -3.41
N GLY A 304 11.65 -8.71 -3.19
CA GLY A 304 12.02 -7.39 -2.68
C GLY A 304 11.99 -7.30 -1.16
N LEU A 305 13.03 -6.73 -0.51
CA LEU A 305 13.12 -6.57 0.93
C LEU A 305 13.66 -5.18 1.28
N GLN A 306 13.05 -4.53 2.28
CA GLN A 306 13.51 -3.26 2.82
C GLN A 306 13.52 -3.29 4.35
N ILE A 307 14.53 -2.62 4.95
CA ILE A 307 14.61 -2.39 6.39
C ILE A 307 14.88 -0.90 6.60
N GLY A 308 13.93 -0.20 7.22
CA GLY A 308 13.99 1.22 7.47
C GLY A 308 13.99 1.56 8.97
N HIS A 309 14.46 2.76 9.33
CA HIS A 309 14.33 3.28 10.69
C HIS A 309 12.89 3.79 10.91
N ALA A 310 12.26 3.35 12.01
CA ALA A 310 10.86 3.63 12.33
C ALA A 310 10.69 4.36 13.68
N GLY A 311 11.75 4.98 14.18
CA GLY A 311 11.78 5.71 15.44
C GLY A 311 12.51 4.97 16.55
N THR A 312 12.21 5.31 17.80
CA THR A 312 12.85 4.73 18.99
C THR A 312 11.81 4.07 19.90
N TRP A 313 12.25 3.11 20.70
CA TRP A 313 11.43 2.54 21.77
C TRP A 313 11.15 3.59 22.85
N LEU A 314 9.98 3.51 23.51
CA LEU A 314 9.55 4.56 24.46
C LEU A 314 10.27 4.53 25.79
N ASP A 315 10.92 3.41 26.14
CA ASP A 315 11.70 3.30 27.39
C ASP A 315 13.10 3.92 27.30
N THR A 316 13.53 4.31 26.12
CA THR A 316 14.88 4.83 25.88
C THR A 316 15.07 6.26 26.36
N ASP A 317 13.97 7.01 26.50
CA ASP A 317 13.98 8.42 26.92
C ASP A 317 12.63 8.83 27.53
N ASP A 318 12.64 9.45 28.69
CA ASP A 318 11.45 10.04 29.33
C ASP A 318 10.78 11.09 28.45
N ASP A 319 11.53 11.78 27.60
CA ASP A 319 10.99 12.71 26.62
C ASP A 319 10.26 12.01 25.48
N ALA A 320 10.77 10.88 25.01
CA ALA A 320 10.09 10.05 24.01
C ALA A 320 8.69 9.61 24.49
N TRP A 321 8.59 9.19 25.76
CA TRP A 321 7.30 8.83 26.36
C TRP A 321 6.33 10.02 26.46
N ARG A 322 6.82 11.19 26.88
CA ARG A 322 5.98 12.38 27.04
C ARG A 322 5.46 12.95 25.73
N HIS A 323 6.25 12.86 24.65
CA HIS A 323 5.90 13.39 23.33
C HIS A 323 5.21 12.37 22.42
N ALA A 324 5.18 11.09 22.80
CA ALA A 324 4.48 10.07 22.02
C ALA A 324 2.97 10.30 21.99
N GLU A 325 2.36 9.99 20.85
CA GLU A 325 0.91 10.03 20.67
C GLU A 325 0.21 9.14 21.72
N PRO A 326 -1.00 9.53 22.21
CA PRO A 326 -1.72 8.77 23.23
C PRO A 326 -1.93 7.30 22.90
N GLU A 327 -2.24 6.99 21.63
CA GLU A 327 -2.47 5.63 21.14
C GLU A 327 -1.18 4.80 21.22
N ARG A 328 -0.04 5.37 20.85
CA ARG A 328 1.27 4.72 20.98
C ARG A 328 1.63 4.42 22.42
N ARG A 329 1.40 5.35 23.34
CA ARG A 329 1.63 5.14 24.78
C ARG A 329 0.73 4.04 25.33
N ALA A 330 -0.55 4.02 24.93
CA ALA A 330 -1.47 2.97 25.32
C ALA A 330 -1.02 1.59 24.82
N ALA A 331 -0.62 1.48 23.57
CA ALA A 331 -0.08 0.25 22.99
C ALA A 331 1.18 -0.22 23.72
N ALA A 332 2.14 0.68 23.95
CA ALA A 332 3.36 0.39 24.71
C ALA A 332 3.06 -0.09 26.13
N ALA A 333 2.11 0.56 26.83
CA ALA A 333 1.71 0.17 28.18
C ALA A 333 1.08 -1.22 28.24
N LEU A 334 0.26 -1.59 27.23
CA LEU A 334 -0.35 -2.91 27.13
C LEU A 334 0.69 -4.03 26.95
N HIS A 335 1.79 -3.72 26.26
CA HIS A 335 2.85 -4.68 25.95
C HIS A 335 4.10 -4.53 26.84
N TRP A 336 4.01 -3.70 27.90
CA TRP A 336 5.17 -3.44 28.78
C TRP A 336 5.71 -4.70 29.45
N HIS A 337 7.01 -4.92 29.31
CA HIS A 337 7.71 -6.05 29.92
C HIS A 337 8.71 -5.57 30.98
N PRO A 338 8.80 -6.17 32.20
CA PRO A 338 9.67 -5.67 33.27
C PRO A 338 11.16 -5.54 32.91
N ARG A 339 11.66 -6.39 32.00
CA ARG A 339 13.06 -6.38 31.56
C ARG A 339 13.27 -5.63 30.23
N TRP A 340 12.28 -5.66 29.33
CA TRP A 340 12.42 -5.20 27.95
C TRP A 340 11.59 -3.97 27.62
N ALA A 341 10.81 -3.50 28.60
CA ALA A 341 9.89 -2.38 28.42
C ALA A 341 8.93 -2.61 27.22
N ASP A 342 8.87 -1.67 26.27
CA ASP A 342 8.04 -1.79 25.06
C ASP A 342 8.76 -2.49 23.90
N ARG A 343 10.05 -2.90 24.07
CA ARG A 343 10.82 -3.58 23.01
C ARG A 343 10.27 -4.96 22.72
N MET A 344 10.06 -5.25 21.45
CA MET A 344 9.63 -6.57 20.98
C MET A 344 9.90 -6.75 19.49
N GLN A 345 10.01 -8.00 19.08
CA GLN A 345 9.83 -8.41 17.69
C GLN A 345 8.34 -8.60 17.45
N GLU A 346 7.83 -8.06 16.36
CA GLU A 346 6.46 -8.31 15.92
C GLU A 346 6.42 -8.25 14.40
N LEU A 347 6.24 -9.41 13.77
CA LEU A 347 6.23 -9.58 12.32
C LEU A 347 4.99 -10.35 11.90
N THR A 348 4.30 -9.89 10.87
CA THR A 348 3.35 -10.69 10.13
C THR A 348 4.01 -11.21 8.87
N VAL A 349 3.76 -12.49 8.55
CA VAL A 349 4.27 -13.14 7.34
C VAL A 349 3.11 -13.85 6.66
N LEU A 350 2.78 -13.41 5.44
CA LEU A 350 1.81 -14.01 4.55
C LEU A 350 2.56 -14.85 3.52
N THR A 351 2.38 -16.16 3.59
CA THR A 351 3.04 -17.12 2.69
C THR A 351 2.07 -17.68 1.66
N CYS A 352 2.62 -18.03 0.51
CA CYS A 352 2.01 -18.86 -0.51
C CYS A 352 3.10 -19.77 -1.06
N ASP A 353 2.98 -21.07 -0.79
CA ASP A 353 3.98 -22.11 -1.08
C ASP A 353 5.21 -22.16 -0.15
N ALA A 354 5.52 -21.12 0.63
CA ALA A 354 6.57 -21.20 1.66
C ALA A 354 6.07 -21.91 2.93
N ASP A 355 6.99 -22.59 3.64
CA ASP A 355 6.68 -23.23 4.92
C ASP A 355 6.70 -22.24 6.09
N PRO A 356 5.55 -21.90 6.70
CA PRO A 356 5.50 -20.97 7.83
C PRO A 356 6.26 -21.47 9.06
N ALA A 357 6.42 -22.79 9.22
CA ALA A 357 7.15 -23.36 10.35
C ALA A 357 8.66 -23.18 10.18
N ALA A 358 9.19 -23.35 8.97
CA ALA A 358 10.59 -23.10 8.65
C ALA A 358 10.95 -21.62 8.85
N ILE A 359 10.11 -20.69 8.38
CA ILE A 359 10.28 -19.24 8.57
C ILE A 359 10.31 -18.91 10.06
N ARG A 360 9.36 -19.41 10.83
CA ARG A 360 9.30 -19.21 12.28
C ARG A 360 10.54 -19.73 12.97
N ALA A 361 11.01 -20.94 12.62
CA ALA A 361 12.20 -21.55 13.19
C ALA A 361 13.47 -20.72 12.88
N ALA A 362 13.63 -20.25 11.64
CA ALA A 362 14.76 -19.40 11.23
C ALA A 362 14.78 -18.07 12.00
N LEU A 363 13.65 -17.39 12.11
CA LEU A 363 13.56 -16.13 12.87
C LEU A 363 13.77 -16.35 14.38
N HIS A 364 13.24 -17.42 14.96
CA HIS A 364 13.53 -17.75 16.37
C HIS A 364 14.99 -18.11 16.60
N GLY A 365 15.65 -18.81 15.67
CA GLY A 365 17.07 -19.09 15.72
C GLY A 365 17.96 -17.85 15.61
N ALA A 366 17.44 -16.77 15.03
CA ALA A 366 18.14 -15.50 14.92
C ALA A 366 18.11 -14.65 16.21
N LEU A 367 17.28 -14.98 17.19
CA LEU A 367 17.22 -14.28 18.48
C LEU A 367 18.50 -14.55 19.32
N LEU A 368 18.92 -13.58 20.13
CA LEU A 368 19.94 -13.82 21.14
C LEU A 368 19.49 -14.89 22.13
N ASP A 369 20.40 -15.74 22.57
CA ASP A 369 20.19 -16.67 23.67
C ASP A 369 20.37 -16.02 25.06
N ASP A 370 20.09 -16.77 26.13
CA ASP A 370 20.16 -16.24 27.50
C ASP A 370 21.59 -15.85 27.90
N ALA A 371 22.60 -16.56 27.39
CA ALA A 371 24.00 -16.30 27.71
C ALA A 371 24.52 -15.04 26.97
N GLU A 372 24.02 -14.80 25.75
CA GLU A 372 24.36 -13.61 24.95
C GLU A 372 23.68 -12.35 25.50
N VAL A 373 22.47 -12.48 26.00
CA VAL A 373 21.70 -11.37 26.61
C VAL A 373 22.25 -10.97 27.97
N ALA A 374 23.02 -11.86 28.64
CA ALA A 374 23.63 -11.61 29.94
C ALA A 374 24.97 -10.86 29.86
N LYS A 375 25.53 -10.72 28.67
CA LYS A 375 26.79 -9.97 28.39
C LYS A 375 26.50 -8.51 28.05
#